data_bec181a432db6b25067ec14e2b953172
#
_entry.id   bec181a432db6b25067ec14e2b953172
#
_cell.length_a   1.000
_cell.length_b   1.000
_cell.length_c   1.000
_cell.angle_alpha   90.00
_cell.angle_beta   90.00
_cell.angle_gamma   90.00
#
_symmetry.space_group_name_H-M   'P 1'
#
loop_
_entity.id
_entity.type
_entity.pdbx_description
1 polymer ?
#
loop_
_entity_poly.entity_id
_entity_poly.type
_entity_poly.pdbx_seq_one_letter_code
_entity_poly.pdbx_strand_id
1 'polypeptide(L)'
;MTDSTSHEAASSPSGDPYLLTPGPLTTSLTVKQAMLHDYGSRDANFIELNARILDRLVAIVKGEGRYVTVPLQGSGTFVVEAMIGNFVPADGKLLILINGAYGQRIAKICDYYKRSYQIQESPEDVPVDTALLDATLAADAAISHVVVVHCETTSGILNPLQQVSEVVARHNRSLLI
;
A
#
# COMPACT_ATOMS: atom_id res chain seq x y z
N MET A 1 -0.87 -40.27 -30.58
CA MET A 1 -0.24 -39.04 -31.12
C MET A 1 -0.81 -37.89 -30.33
N THR A 2 -0.14 -37.48 -29.27
CA THR A 2 -0.54 -36.33 -28.46
C THR A 2 0.13 -35.11 -29.07
N ASP A 3 -0.68 -34.28 -29.71
CA ASP A 3 -0.26 -32.99 -30.26
C ASP A 3 0.09 -32.06 -29.12
N SER A 4 1.39 -31.94 -28.83
CA SER A 4 1.91 -30.97 -27.89
C SER A 4 2.09 -29.63 -28.62
N THR A 5 1.01 -28.92 -28.85
CA THR A 5 1.11 -27.51 -29.20
C THR A 5 1.74 -26.77 -28.04
N SER A 6 3.06 -26.58 -28.10
CA SER A 6 3.76 -25.66 -27.24
C SER A 6 3.21 -24.24 -27.51
N HIS A 7 2.29 -23.76 -26.68
CA HIS A 7 1.92 -22.37 -26.71
C HIS A 7 3.16 -21.56 -26.28
N GLU A 8 3.84 -21.01 -27.29
CA GLU A 8 4.91 -20.04 -27.04
C GLU A 8 4.29 -18.83 -26.32
N ALA A 9 4.67 -18.62 -25.07
CA ALA A 9 4.13 -17.50 -24.29
C ALA A 9 4.51 -16.19 -24.96
N ALA A 10 3.56 -15.27 -25.11
CA ALA A 10 3.82 -13.95 -25.65
C ALA A 10 4.92 -13.27 -24.82
N SER A 11 5.96 -12.77 -25.49
CA SER A 11 7.10 -12.10 -24.87
C SER A 11 7.06 -10.60 -25.11
N SER A 12 7.63 -9.84 -24.17
CA SER A 12 7.81 -8.39 -24.27
C SER A 12 8.90 -8.03 -25.30
N PRO A 13 9.03 -6.75 -25.72
CA PRO A 13 10.12 -6.31 -26.58
C PRO A 13 11.53 -6.60 -26.04
N SER A 14 11.69 -6.88 -24.75
CA SER A 14 12.95 -7.30 -24.15
C SER A 14 13.17 -8.81 -24.11
N GLY A 15 12.25 -9.61 -24.69
CA GLY A 15 12.30 -11.07 -24.71
C GLY A 15 11.81 -11.74 -23.42
N ASP A 16 11.39 -10.98 -22.41
CA ASP A 16 10.86 -11.52 -21.15
C ASP A 16 9.36 -11.85 -21.27
N PRO A 17 8.86 -12.83 -20.52
CA PRO A 17 7.43 -13.11 -20.49
C PRO A 17 6.65 -11.92 -19.86
N TYR A 18 5.42 -11.72 -20.34
CA TYR A 18 4.51 -10.81 -19.67
C TYR A 18 4.04 -11.38 -18.34
N LEU A 19 4.30 -10.69 -17.26
CA LEU A 19 3.82 -11.04 -15.92
C LEU A 19 2.43 -10.44 -15.71
N LEU A 20 1.41 -11.30 -15.63
CA LEU A 20 0.02 -10.92 -15.44
C LEU A 20 -0.37 -11.00 -13.96
N THR A 21 0.41 -10.32 -13.12
CA THR A 21 0.23 -10.26 -11.66
C THR A 21 0.13 -8.81 -11.21
N PRO A 22 -0.44 -8.52 -10.02
CA PRO A 22 -0.40 -7.16 -9.45
C PRO A 22 1.03 -6.65 -9.18
N GLY A 23 1.98 -7.56 -9.00
CA GLY A 23 3.40 -7.34 -8.83
C GLY A 23 4.11 -8.66 -8.49
N PRO A 24 5.31 -8.88 -9.01
CA PRO A 24 6.10 -8.04 -9.92
C PRO A 24 5.50 -7.94 -11.33
N LEU A 25 5.78 -6.82 -12.01
CA LEU A 25 5.36 -6.56 -13.39
C LEU A 25 6.53 -6.70 -14.36
N THR A 26 6.22 -7.04 -15.63
CA THR A 26 7.20 -6.92 -16.70
C THR A 26 7.53 -5.47 -16.95
N THR A 27 8.80 -5.09 -16.80
CA THR A 27 9.27 -3.71 -17.01
C THR A 27 9.75 -3.52 -18.46
N SER A 28 9.75 -2.26 -18.93
CA SER A 28 10.26 -1.91 -20.25
C SER A 28 11.78 -2.11 -20.34
N LEU A 29 12.28 -2.25 -21.58
CA LEU A 29 13.72 -2.34 -21.82
C LEU A 29 14.47 -1.11 -21.28
N THR A 30 13.90 0.09 -21.40
CA THR A 30 14.50 1.33 -20.88
C THR A 30 14.67 1.33 -19.38
N VAL A 31 13.68 0.80 -18.64
CA VAL A 31 13.79 0.63 -17.18
C VAL A 31 14.90 -0.37 -16.84
N LYS A 32 14.96 -1.51 -17.53
CA LYS A 32 16.01 -2.51 -17.32
C LYS A 32 17.41 -1.92 -17.58
N GLN A 33 17.57 -1.18 -18.69
CA GLN A 33 18.83 -0.53 -19.04
C GLN A 33 19.26 0.51 -17.99
N ALA A 34 18.32 1.27 -17.44
CA ALA A 34 18.62 2.23 -16.38
C ALA A 34 19.12 1.57 -15.08
N MET A 35 18.85 0.28 -14.88
CA MET A 35 19.32 -0.48 -13.71
C MET A 35 20.71 -1.12 -13.90
N LEU A 36 21.33 -0.99 -15.08
CA LEU A 36 22.64 -1.59 -15.40
C LEU A 36 23.82 -0.70 -14.97
N HIS A 37 23.63 0.21 -14.03
CA HIS A 37 24.66 1.11 -13.54
C HIS A 37 24.94 0.87 -12.07
N ASP A 38 26.23 0.79 -11.73
CA ASP A 38 26.69 0.78 -10.35
C ASP A 38 26.87 2.21 -9.87
N TYR A 39 26.42 2.47 -8.64
CA TYR A 39 26.55 3.77 -7.99
C TYR A 39 27.18 3.60 -6.61
N GLY A 40 28.15 4.47 -6.29
CA GLY A 40 28.61 4.60 -4.92
C GLY A 40 27.56 5.36 -4.08
N SER A 41 27.32 4.92 -2.86
CA SER A 41 26.31 5.50 -1.96
C SER A 41 26.53 6.99 -1.64
N ARG A 42 27.76 7.50 -1.87
CA ARG A 42 28.14 8.90 -1.64
C ARG A 42 28.43 9.67 -2.93
N ASP A 43 28.20 9.05 -4.07
CA ASP A 43 28.40 9.72 -5.37
C ASP A 43 27.35 10.81 -5.55
N ALA A 44 27.78 11.97 -6.06
CA ALA A 44 26.90 13.11 -6.29
C ALA A 44 25.69 12.73 -7.17
N ASN A 45 25.94 11.95 -8.24
CA ASN A 45 24.90 11.48 -9.14
C ASN A 45 23.86 10.59 -8.44
N PHE A 46 24.30 9.76 -7.48
CA PHE A 46 23.38 8.90 -6.72
C PHE A 46 22.56 9.70 -5.72
N ILE A 47 23.19 10.66 -5.05
CA ILE A 47 22.51 11.58 -4.14
C ILE A 47 21.43 12.38 -4.89
N GLU A 48 21.78 12.93 -6.05
CA GLU A 48 20.82 13.67 -6.89
C GLU A 48 19.70 12.78 -7.42
N LEU A 49 20.02 11.55 -7.85
CA LEU A 49 19.01 10.58 -8.28
C LEU A 49 18.00 10.29 -7.16
N ASN A 50 18.46 10.05 -5.93
CA ASN A 50 17.59 9.84 -4.78
C ASN A 50 16.71 11.07 -4.51
N ALA A 51 17.28 12.27 -4.47
CA ALA A 51 16.52 13.50 -4.25
C ALA A 51 15.38 13.63 -5.27
N ARG A 52 15.68 13.45 -6.56
CA ARG A 52 14.65 13.48 -7.62
C ARG A 52 13.56 12.42 -7.44
N ILE A 53 13.90 11.21 -7.00
CA ILE A 53 12.92 10.15 -6.74
C ILE A 53 11.98 10.58 -5.61
N LEU A 54 12.53 11.08 -4.50
CA LEU A 54 11.76 11.52 -3.34
C LEU A 54 10.80 12.66 -3.70
N ASP A 55 11.28 13.66 -4.42
CA ASP A 55 10.46 14.80 -4.89
C ASP A 55 9.35 14.36 -5.82
N ARG A 56 9.63 13.45 -6.76
CA ARG A 56 8.60 12.92 -7.67
C ARG A 56 7.52 12.12 -6.95
N LEU A 57 7.89 11.37 -5.92
CA LEU A 57 6.92 10.63 -5.11
C LEU A 57 6.01 11.58 -4.32
N VAL A 58 6.55 12.66 -3.77
CA VAL A 58 5.75 13.73 -3.12
C VAL A 58 4.81 14.37 -4.13
N ALA A 59 5.26 14.65 -5.35
CA ALA A 59 4.43 15.27 -6.40
C ALA A 59 3.26 14.36 -6.84
N ILE A 60 3.42 13.03 -6.85
CA ILE A 60 2.34 12.09 -7.18
C ILE A 60 1.15 12.27 -6.24
N VAL A 61 1.40 12.51 -4.96
CA VAL A 61 0.34 12.72 -3.95
C VAL A 61 -0.03 14.20 -3.78
N LYS A 62 0.49 15.10 -4.64
CA LYS A 62 0.29 16.57 -4.55
C LYS A 62 0.64 17.10 -3.16
N GLY A 63 1.75 16.59 -2.62
CA GLY A 63 2.15 16.78 -1.24
C GLY A 63 3.26 17.80 -1.02
N GLU A 64 3.65 18.57 -2.04
CA GLU A 64 4.75 19.53 -1.99
C GLU A 64 4.58 20.54 -0.84
N GLY A 65 5.62 20.72 -0.06
CA GLY A 65 5.62 21.60 1.11
C GLY A 65 4.82 21.09 2.33
N ARG A 66 4.17 19.94 2.22
CA ARG A 66 3.35 19.34 3.30
C ARG A 66 3.80 17.95 3.72
N TYR A 67 4.33 17.18 2.78
CA TYR A 67 4.71 15.77 3.00
C TYR A 67 6.15 15.54 2.60
N VAL A 68 6.71 14.48 3.13
CA VAL A 68 8.03 13.97 2.76
C VAL A 68 7.93 12.49 2.42
N THR A 69 8.76 12.04 1.49
CA THR A 69 8.91 10.62 1.20
C THR A 69 9.99 10.03 2.09
N VAL A 70 9.66 8.94 2.76
CA VAL A 70 10.62 8.14 3.55
C VAL A 70 10.76 6.77 2.89
N PRO A 71 11.83 6.51 2.13
CA PRO A 71 12.06 5.21 1.53
C PRO A 71 12.49 4.22 2.59
N LEU A 72 11.85 3.05 2.60
CA LEU A 72 12.22 1.93 3.46
C LEU A 72 12.67 0.75 2.61
N GLN A 73 13.79 0.18 2.98
CA GLN A 73 14.32 -1.00 2.32
C GLN A 73 13.55 -2.24 2.77
N GLY A 74 12.86 -2.90 1.85
CA GLY A 74 12.06 -4.09 2.16
C GLY A 74 10.83 -4.23 1.27
N SER A 75 9.92 -5.13 1.64
CA SER A 75 8.65 -5.35 0.94
C SER A 75 7.58 -4.33 1.35
N GLY A 76 6.46 -4.26 0.58
CA GLY A 76 5.29 -3.49 0.98
C GLY A 76 4.75 -3.87 2.36
N THR A 77 4.80 -5.15 2.74
CA THR A 77 4.44 -5.60 4.10
C THR A 77 5.32 -4.95 5.16
N PHE A 78 6.64 -4.82 4.91
CA PHE A 78 7.55 -4.16 5.84
C PHE A 78 7.22 -2.67 6.02
N VAL A 79 6.83 -1.98 4.93
CA VAL A 79 6.37 -0.58 5.03
C VAL A 79 5.10 -0.46 5.86
N VAL A 80 4.12 -1.36 5.67
CA VAL A 80 2.90 -1.40 6.48
C VAL A 80 3.23 -1.66 7.96
N GLU A 81 4.14 -2.59 8.24
CA GLU A 81 4.62 -2.86 9.58
C GLU A 81 5.28 -1.63 10.22
N ALA A 82 6.17 -0.96 9.48
CA ALA A 82 6.81 0.28 9.91
C ALA A 82 5.78 1.40 10.16
N MET A 83 4.77 1.52 9.29
CA MET A 83 3.68 2.50 9.43
C MET A 83 2.90 2.26 10.74
N ILE A 84 2.47 1.04 11.00
CA ILE A 84 1.73 0.69 12.23
C ILE A 84 2.62 0.93 13.46
N GLY A 85 3.88 0.49 13.43
CA GLY A 85 4.81 0.62 14.55
C GLY A 85 5.14 2.07 14.92
N ASN A 86 5.19 2.97 13.93
CA ASN A 86 5.60 4.36 14.14
C ASN A 86 4.45 5.34 14.33
N PHE A 87 3.32 5.15 13.62
CA PHE A 87 2.24 6.13 13.61
C PHE A 87 1.09 5.80 14.55
N VAL A 88 0.90 4.51 14.91
CA VAL A 88 -0.12 4.13 15.90
C VAL A 88 0.51 4.12 17.29
N PRO A 89 0.12 5.02 18.20
CA PRO A 89 0.63 5.06 19.57
C PRO A 89 0.35 3.75 20.32
N ALA A 90 1.14 3.45 21.34
CA ALA A 90 0.98 2.22 22.13
C ALA A 90 -0.39 2.13 22.83
N ASP A 91 -0.94 3.26 23.20
CA ASP A 91 -2.26 3.44 23.81
C ASP A 91 -3.36 3.81 22.81
N GLY A 92 -3.01 3.92 21.52
CA GLY A 92 -3.97 4.20 20.44
C GLY A 92 -4.77 2.96 20.06
N LYS A 93 -6.01 3.17 19.59
CA LYS A 93 -6.86 2.13 19.02
C LYS A 93 -7.00 2.32 17.52
N LEU A 94 -6.73 1.24 16.76
CA LEU A 94 -6.83 1.22 15.30
C LEU A 94 -8.15 0.58 14.87
N LEU A 95 -8.85 1.17 13.92
CA LEU A 95 -9.94 0.53 13.19
C LEU A 95 -9.40 0.02 11.85
N ILE A 96 -9.48 -1.28 11.62
CA ILE A 96 -9.00 -1.93 10.40
C ILE A 96 -10.19 -2.25 9.51
N LEU A 97 -10.22 -1.65 8.32
CA LEU A 97 -11.22 -1.96 7.30
C LEU A 97 -10.70 -3.12 6.44
N ILE A 98 -11.40 -4.26 6.51
CA ILE A 98 -10.95 -5.50 5.86
C ILE A 98 -11.96 -5.92 4.80
N ASN A 99 -11.47 -6.15 3.59
CA ASN A 99 -12.18 -6.86 2.52
C ASN A 99 -11.22 -7.75 1.70
N GLY A 100 -10.21 -8.31 2.37
CA GLY A 100 -9.28 -9.26 1.76
C GLY A 100 -8.06 -9.56 2.63
N ALA A 101 -7.15 -10.35 2.08
CA ALA A 101 -6.02 -10.91 2.83
C ALA A 101 -5.01 -9.86 3.34
N TYR A 102 -4.87 -8.72 2.65
CA TYR A 102 -3.95 -7.66 3.11
C TYR A 102 -4.50 -6.94 4.33
N GLY A 103 -5.82 -6.70 4.39
CA GLY A 103 -6.46 -6.19 5.60
C GLY A 103 -6.28 -7.14 6.80
N GLN A 104 -6.46 -8.45 6.61
CA GLN A 104 -6.22 -9.46 7.63
C GLN A 104 -4.76 -9.50 8.09
N ARG A 105 -3.81 -9.24 7.16
CA ARG A 105 -2.38 -9.14 7.51
C ARG A 105 -2.10 -7.96 8.44
N ILE A 106 -2.77 -6.84 8.26
CA ILE A 106 -2.64 -5.68 9.15
C ILE A 106 -3.06 -6.05 10.58
N ALA A 107 -4.15 -6.80 10.75
CA ALA A 107 -4.57 -7.29 12.06
C ALA A 107 -3.47 -8.14 12.73
N LYS A 108 -2.83 -9.06 12.00
CA LYS A 108 -1.71 -9.86 12.51
C LYS A 108 -0.49 -9.01 12.90
N ILE A 109 -0.22 -7.94 12.17
CA ILE A 109 0.84 -6.99 12.54
C ILE A 109 0.48 -6.29 13.85
N CYS A 110 -0.77 -5.88 14.03
CA CYS A 110 -1.25 -5.28 15.28
C CYS A 110 -1.12 -6.24 16.46
N ASP A 111 -1.44 -7.53 16.28
CA ASP A 111 -1.24 -8.57 17.30
C ASP A 111 0.24 -8.66 17.71
N TYR A 112 1.15 -8.72 16.74
CA TYR A 112 2.59 -8.78 16.98
C TYR A 112 3.09 -7.56 17.78
N TYR A 113 2.66 -6.36 17.42
CA TYR A 113 3.02 -5.12 18.12
C TYR A 113 2.18 -4.84 19.37
N LYS A 114 1.22 -5.71 19.70
CA LYS A 114 0.26 -5.55 20.83
C LYS A 114 -0.46 -4.20 20.74
N ARG A 115 -0.86 -3.80 19.54
CA ARG A 115 -1.68 -2.61 19.33
C ARG A 115 -3.15 -2.97 19.51
N SER A 116 -3.89 -2.14 20.23
CA SER A 116 -5.34 -2.29 20.32
C SER A 116 -5.99 -1.99 18.97
N TYR A 117 -6.89 -2.86 18.52
CA TYR A 117 -7.61 -2.64 17.28
C TYR A 117 -9.03 -3.19 17.32
N GLN A 118 -9.84 -2.73 16.39
CA GLN A 118 -11.16 -3.25 16.04
C GLN A 118 -11.19 -3.54 14.55
N ILE A 119 -11.94 -4.53 14.13
CA ILE A 119 -12.12 -4.89 12.74
C ILE A 119 -13.53 -4.48 12.29
N GLN A 120 -13.60 -3.88 11.09
CA GLN A 120 -14.80 -3.79 10.29
C GLN A 120 -14.56 -4.60 9.01
N GLU A 121 -15.24 -5.73 8.89
CA GLU A 121 -15.05 -6.66 7.79
C GLU A 121 -16.20 -6.56 6.78
N SER A 122 -15.83 -6.54 5.50
CA SER A 122 -16.74 -6.65 4.35
C SER A 122 -16.40 -7.91 3.56
N PRO A 123 -17.33 -8.50 2.79
CA PRO A 123 -17.00 -9.57 1.85
C PRO A 123 -15.89 -9.16 0.87
N GLU A 124 -15.12 -10.13 0.38
CA GLU A 124 -13.97 -9.87 -0.51
C GLU A 124 -14.35 -9.25 -1.85
N ASP A 125 -15.60 -9.43 -2.29
CA ASP A 125 -16.15 -8.89 -3.54
C ASP A 125 -16.91 -7.56 -3.37
N VAL A 126 -16.85 -6.97 -2.17
CA VAL A 126 -17.56 -5.72 -1.84
C VAL A 126 -16.59 -4.68 -1.30
N PRO A 127 -16.66 -3.42 -1.76
CA PRO A 127 -15.92 -2.32 -1.15
C PRO A 127 -16.27 -2.13 0.34
N VAL A 128 -15.37 -1.52 1.10
CA VAL A 128 -15.62 -1.21 2.51
C VAL A 128 -16.84 -0.29 2.68
N ASP A 129 -17.65 -0.56 3.71
CA ASP A 129 -18.86 0.20 4.00
C ASP A 129 -18.53 1.49 4.77
N THR A 130 -18.67 2.63 4.10
CA THR A 130 -18.39 3.95 4.67
C THR A 130 -19.48 4.46 5.61
N ALA A 131 -20.72 3.97 5.49
CA ALA A 131 -21.79 4.31 6.44
C ALA A 131 -21.57 3.61 7.78
N LEU A 132 -21.18 2.33 7.76
CA LEU A 132 -20.78 1.60 8.94
C LEU A 132 -19.52 2.19 9.58
N LEU A 133 -18.53 2.65 8.77
CA LEU A 133 -17.35 3.36 9.25
C LEU A 133 -17.75 4.61 10.04
N ASP A 134 -18.64 5.43 9.50
CA ASP A 134 -19.13 6.65 10.16
C ASP A 134 -19.79 6.34 11.51
N ALA A 135 -20.68 5.36 11.53
CA ALA A 135 -21.36 4.92 12.75
C ALA A 135 -20.38 4.36 13.80
N THR A 136 -19.38 3.58 13.36
CA THR A 136 -18.36 3.00 14.24
C THR A 136 -17.49 4.10 14.88
N LEU A 137 -17.04 5.08 14.12
CA LEU A 137 -16.26 6.20 14.64
C LEU A 137 -17.07 7.13 15.56
N ALA A 138 -18.37 7.28 15.31
CA ALA A 138 -19.26 8.02 16.20
C ALA A 138 -19.48 7.30 17.54
N ALA A 139 -19.52 5.97 17.53
CA ALA A 139 -19.78 5.15 18.71
C ALA A 139 -18.55 4.96 19.60
N ASP A 140 -17.34 5.02 19.05
CA ASP A 140 -16.11 4.72 19.80
C ASP A 140 -15.05 5.84 19.63
N ALA A 141 -15.04 6.74 20.61
CA ALA A 141 -14.09 7.84 20.67
C ALA A 141 -12.62 7.39 20.92
N ALA A 142 -12.40 6.16 21.37
CA ALA A 142 -11.05 5.63 21.60
C ALA A 142 -10.32 5.29 20.31
N ILE A 143 -11.04 5.11 19.18
CA ILE A 143 -10.42 4.89 17.87
C ILE A 143 -9.68 6.17 17.47
N SER A 144 -8.36 6.08 17.37
CA SER A 144 -7.48 7.19 16.98
C SER A 144 -7.09 7.16 15.51
N HIS A 145 -7.01 5.97 14.95
CA HIS A 145 -6.56 5.73 13.58
C HIS A 145 -7.49 4.78 12.85
N VAL A 146 -7.62 4.98 11.55
CA VAL A 146 -8.29 4.06 10.61
C VAL A 146 -7.27 3.61 9.59
N VAL A 147 -7.26 2.34 9.23
CA VAL A 147 -6.43 1.82 8.14
C VAL A 147 -7.29 1.10 7.11
N VAL A 148 -6.97 1.33 5.84
CA VAL A 148 -7.64 0.70 4.70
C VAL A 148 -6.61 0.34 3.62
N VAL A 149 -6.78 -0.80 2.99
CA VAL A 149 -6.04 -1.15 1.76
C VAL A 149 -6.74 -0.48 0.57
N HIS A 150 -6.06 0.43 -0.14
CA HIS A 150 -6.68 1.15 -1.27
C HIS A 150 -7.11 0.19 -2.39
N CYS A 151 -6.18 -0.65 -2.87
CA CYS A 151 -6.47 -1.69 -3.84
C CYS A 151 -6.19 -3.05 -3.21
N GLU A 152 -7.25 -3.77 -2.82
CA GLU A 152 -7.13 -5.12 -2.30
C GLU A 152 -6.89 -6.08 -3.46
N THR A 153 -5.63 -6.38 -3.72
CA THR A 153 -5.22 -7.14 -4.91
C THR A 153 -5.58 -8.61 -4.86
N THR A 154 -5.93 -9.15 -3.70
CA THR A 154 -6.40 -10.54 -3.57
C THR A 154 -7.80 -10.74 -4.15
N SER A 155 -8.61 -9.69 -4.14
CA SER A 155 -9.97 -9.70 -4.71
C SER A 155 -10.12 -8.78 -5.95
N GLY A 156 -9.18 -7.85 -6.16
CA GLY A 156 -9.23 -6.86 -7.23
C GLY A 156 -10.15 -5.67 -6.94
N ILE A 157 -10.54 -5.48 -5.69
CA ILE A 157 -11.41 -4.39 -5.27
C ILE A 157 -10.61 -3.10 -5.03
N LEU A 158 -11.09 -2.01 -5.64
CA LEU A 158 -10.63 -0.66 -5.36
C LEU A 158 -11.55 -0.03 -4.31
N ASN A 159 -11.04 0.17 -3.11
CA ASN A 159 -11.81 0.75 -2.03
C ASN A 159 -12.06 2.26 -2.24
N PRO A 160 -13.22 2.79 -1.79
CA PRO A 160 -13.64 4.17 -2.02
C PRO A 160 -12.86 5.15 -1.13
N LEU A 161 -11.57 5.33 -1.41
CA LEU A 161 -10.62 6.05 -0.57
C LEU A 161 -11.05 7.49 -0.27
N GLN A 162 -11.66 8.18 -1.24
CA GLN A 162 -12.13 9.54 -1.02
C GLN A 162 -13.21 9.58 0.06
N GLN A 163 -14.24 8.73 -0.05
CA GLN A 163 -15.31 8.66 0.94
C GLN A 163 -14.79 8.25 2.32
N VAL A 164 -13.88 7.28 2.37
CA VAL A 164 -13.21 6.88 3.62
C VAL A 164 -12.48 8.07 4.25
N SER A 165 -11.71 8.82 3.46
CA SER A 165 -10.96 9.98 3.97
C SER A 165 -11.87 11.09 4.49
N GLU A 166 -12.98 11.36 3.82
CA GLU A 166 -13.98 12.35 4.23
C GLU A 166 -14.65 11.95 5.56
N VAL A 167 -14.98 10.66 5.72
CA VAL A 167 -15.53 10.15 6.98
C VAL A 167 -14.51 10.29 8.11
N VAL A 168 -13.30 9.81 7.90
CA VAL A 168 -12.23 9.85 8.92
C VAL A 168 -11.91 11.28 9.35
N ALA A 169 -11.88 12.22 8.39
CA ALA A 169 -11.64 13.64 8.66
C ALA A 169 -12.76 14.27 9.49
N ARG A 170 -14.05 13.94 9.23
CA ARG A 170 -15.19 14.43 10.03
C ARG A 170 -15.07 14.07 11.51
N HIS A 171 -14.52 12.90 11.80
CA HIS A 171 -14.30 12.42 13.17
C HIS A 171 -12.94 12.84 13.75
N ASN A 172 -12.16 13.64 13.01
CA ASN A 172 -10.83 14.10 13.44
C ASN A 172 -9.91 12.93 13.83
N ARG A 173 -9.88 11.88 12.99
CA ARG A 173 -9.02 10.70 13.14
C ARG A 173 -7.93 10.71 12.08
N SER A 174 -6.87 9.93 12.31
CA SER A 174 -5.80 9.72 11.33
C SER A 174 -6.15 8.57 10.39
N LEU A 175 -5.86 8.74 9.10
CA LEU A 175 -6.04 7.70 8.08
C LEU A 175 -4.68 7.16 7.65
N LEU A 176 -4.56 5.83 7.63
CA LEU A 176 -3.43 5.07 7.10
C LEU A 176 -3.90 4.29 5.86
N ILE A 177 -3.10 4.28 4.79
CA ILE A 177 -3.47 3.68 3.51
C ILE A 177 -2.35 2.76 3.03
#